data_77f9b497e0073bf02a2ffa8d0ef12bb5
#
_entry.id   77f9b497e0073bf02a2ffa8d0ef12bb5
#
_cell.length_a   1.000
_cell.length_b   1.000
_cell.length_c   1.000
_cell.angle_alpha   90.00
_cell.angle_beta   90.00
_cell.angle_gamma   90.00
#
_symmetry.space_group_name_H-M   'P 1'
#
loop_
_entity.id
_entity.type
_entity.pdbx_description
1 polymer ?
#
loop_
_entity_poly.entity_id
_entity_poly.type
_entity_poly.pdbx_seq_one_letter_code
_entity_poly.pdbx_strand_id
1 'polypeptide(L)'
;MNKKILIIGQKGLLGSNLFKFFKTKKIKVYTLDFESFLKYQNKNINKFDIIINCTSNKKFIKNLYQIKNDNDLIIAKKIINLKTKLVVLSTRKIYKAKFNIREHDEKKPNCNYSKNKLISEISIKKILINRVLILRISNIINPPNKNKRKLHKTFSDVFFEMAKRGFIYRNKKIYKDFISIKKFNQIVFELIKKNSFGTFNVSLGKKIYINQLITWLNFYNSMKIRIINPKNSFNNDNFTLNNKKLMHKIKIKNNVIDLKNE
;
A
#
# COMPACT_ATOMS: atom_id res chain seq x y z
N MET A 1 20.40 5.06 11.58
CA MET A 1 19.81 6.11 10.70
C MET A 1 19.28 7.24 11.59
N ASN A 2 19.83 8.43 11.48
CA ASN A 2 19.45 9.56 12.36
C ASN A 2 18.35 10.45 11.73
N LYS A 3 17.37 9.86 11.05
CA LYS A 3 16.26 10.58 10.42
C LYS A 3 15.07 10.70 11.35
N LYS A 4 14.42 11.87 11.36
CA LYS A 4 13.15 12.12 12.04
C LYS A 4 12.01 11.87 11.04
N ILE A 5 11.13 10.92 11.34
CA ILE A 5 10.03 10.50 10.46
C ILE A 5 8.70 10.88 11.10
N LEU A 6 7.84 11.53 10.34
CA LEU A 6 6.45 11.78 10.71
C LEU A 6 5.53 10.83 9.94
N ILE A 7 4.70 10.06 10.63
CA ILE A 7 3.63 9.25 10.05
C ILE A 7 2.31 9.98 10.28
N ILE A 8 1.62 10.34 9.19
CA ILE A 8 0.27 10.89 9.25
C ILE A 8 -0.71 9.73 9.08
N GLY A 9 -1.61 9.54 10.06
CA GLY A 9 -2.62 8.47 10.01
C GLY A 9 -2.21 7.15 10.69
N GLN A 10 -1.58 7.22 11.86
CA GLN A 10 -1.17 6.07 12.67
C GLN A 10 -2.33 5.12 13.04
N LYS A 11 -3.58 5.61 13.12
CA LYS A 11 -4.73 4.77 13.47
C LYS A 11 -5.11 3.76 12.37
N GLY A 12 -4.65 3.98 11.13
CA GLY A 12 -4.87 3.07 10.01
C GLY A 12 -4.00 1.81 10.04
N LEU A 13 -4.33 0.82 9.19
CA LEU A 13 -3.58 -0.44 9.09
C LEU A 13 -2.09 -0.20 8.81
N LEU A 14 -1.78 0.53 7.73
CA LEU A 14 -0.39 0.73 7.31
C LEU A 14 0.36 1.63 8.27
N GLY A 15 -0.25 2.74 8.70
CA GLY A 15 0.38 3.68 9.62
C GLY A 15 0.74 3.05 10.96
N SER A 16 -0.15 2.24 11.54
CA SER A 16 0.12 1.57 12.82
C SER A 16 1.22 0.51 12.72
N ASN A 17 1.27 -0.25 11.62
CA ASN A 17 2.29 -1.26 11.41
C ASN A 17 3.67 -0.62 11.16
N LEU A 18 3.74 0.43 10.34
CA LEU A 18 4.96 1.19 10.12
C LEU A 18 5.48 1.83 11.41
N PHE A 19 4.58 2.45 12.20
CA PHE A 19 4.96 3.04 13.48
C PHE A 19 5.59 2.01 14.42
N LYS A 20 4.93 0.87 14.63
CA LYS A 20 5.44 -0.22 15.47
C LYS A 20 6.79 -0.70 14.95
N PHE A 21 6.90 -0.96 13.64
CA PHE A 21 8.13 -1.44 13.02
C PHE A 21 9.29 -0.44 13.16
N PHE A 22 9.07 0.86 12.95
CA PHE A 22 10.11 1.87 13.12
C PHE A 22 10.57 2.02 14.58
N LYS A 23 9.66 1.85 15.54
CA LYS A 23 10.02 1.80 16.96
C LYS A 23 10.98 0.64 17.27
N THR A 24 10.75 -0.57 16.72
CA THR A 24 11.69 -1.70 16.89
C THR A 24 13.07 -1.43 16.28
N LYS A 25 13.15 -0.55 15.28
CA LYS A 25 14.42 -0.13 14.64
C LYS A 25 15.07 1.07 15.33
N LYS A 26 14.58 1.49 16.50
CA LYS A 26 15.07 2.64 17.29
C LYS A 26 15.15 3.95 16.48
N ILE A 27 14.18 4.16 15.57
CA ILE A 27 14.10 5.39 14.74
C ILE A 27 13.27 6.44 15.47
N LYS A 28 13.66 7.71 15.36
CA LYS A 28 12.86 8.85 15.85
C LYS A 28 11.61 9.00 14.97
N VAL A 29 10.51 8.34 15.37
CA VAL A 29 9.22 8.36 14.67
C VAL A 29 8.17 9.09 15.50
N TYR A 30 7.46 9.99 14.82
CA TYR A 30 6.37 10.81 15.37
C TYR A 30 5.08 10.52 14.61
N THR A 31 3.96 10.86 15.20
CA THR A 31 2.64 10.62 14.57
C THR A 31 1.74 11.83 14.75
N LEU A 32 0.96 12.11 13.71
CA LEU A 32 -0.15 13.05 13.74
C LEU A 32 -1.36 12.44 13.02
N ASP A 33 -2.55 12.85 13.37
CA ASP A 33 -3.68 12.73 12.46
C ASP A 33 -3.63 13.83 11.39
N PHE A 34 -4.47 13.73 10.36
CA PHE A 34 -4.42 14.65 9.23
C PHE A 34 -4.85 16.08 9.63
N GLU A 35 -5.87 16.22 10.47
CA GLU A 35 -6.39 17.50 10.92
C GLU A 35 -5.36 18.25 11.78
N SER A 36 -4.72 17.54 12.69
CA SER A 36 -3.62 18.07 13.50
C SER A 36 -2.43 18.51 12.62
N PHE A 37 -2.11 17.73 11.58
CA PHE A 37 -1.05 18.10 10.63
C PHE A 37 -1.39 19.40 9.86
N LEU A 38 -2.64 19.60 9.47
CA LEU A 38 -3.05 20.84 8.78
C LEU A 38 -2.79 22.09 9.62
N LYS A 39 -3.01 21.99 10.93
CA LYS A 39 -2.76 23.08 11.89
C LYS A 39 -1.28 23.28 12.24
N TYR A 40 -0.42 22.31 11.89
CA TYR A 40 1.00 22.35 12.25
C TYR A 40 1.74 23.42 11.45
N GLN A 41 2.51 24.28 12.12
CA GLN A 41 3.27 25.36 11.47
C GLN A 41 4.44 24.80 10.63
N ASN A 42 4.79 25.45 9.54
CA ASN A 42 5.85 25.01 8.63
C ASN A 42 7.23 24.88 9.35
N LYS A 43 7.55 25.79 10.30
CA LYS A 43 8.77 25.68 11.13
C LYS A 43 8.88 24.37 11.89
N ASN A 44 7.73 23.82 12.32
CA ASN A 44 7.67 22.54 13.04
C ASN A 44 7.71 21.34 12.08
N ILE A 45 7.15 21.49 10.87
CA ILE A 45 7.22 20.45 9.83
C ILE A 45 8.65 20.28 9.34
N ASN A 46 9.40 21.36 9.19
CA ASN A 46 10.80 21.33 8.72
C ASN A 46 11.76 20.57 9.63
N LYS A 47 11.34 20.21 10.85
CA LYS A 47 12.08 19.33 11.77
C LYS A 47 12.07 17.86 11.32
N PHE A 48 11.18 17.47 10.41
CA PHE A 48 11.07 16.11 9.90
C PHE A 48 11.78 15.96 8.56
N ASP A 49 12.63 14.95 8.46
CA ASP A 49 13.29 14.61 7.20
C ASP A 49 12.31 13.98 6.21
N ILE A 50 11.34 13.23 6.74
CA ILE A 50 10.41 12.43 5.94
C ILE A 50 9.02 12.47 6.56
N ILE A 51 8.02 12.66 5.70
CA ILE A 51 6.60 12.44 6.01
C ILE A 51 6.12 11.21 5.25
N ILE A 52 5.43 10.31 5.95
CA ILE A 52 4.73 9.16 5.33
C ILE A 52 3.24 9.39 5.50
N ASN A 53 2.51 9.60 4.39
CA ASN A 53 1.07 9.71 4.47
C ASN A 53 0.41 8.33 4.40
N CYS A 54 -0.25 7.95 5.49
CA CYS A 54 -1.07 6.74 5.59
C CYS A 54 -2.58 7.05 5.69
N THR A 55 -2.98 8.29 5.41
CA THR A 55 -4.38 8.72 5.43
C THR A 55 -5.01 8.70 4.05
N SER A 56 -6.32 8.65 4.01
CA SER A 56 -7.11 8.84 2.80
C SER A 56 -8.47 9.39 3.15
N ASN A 57 -9.00 10.29 2.35
CA ASN A 57 -10.34 10.85 2.51
C ASN A 57 -11.37 9.89 1.89
N LYS A 58 -12.51 9.69 2.55
CA LYS A 58 -13.60 8.84 2.04
C LYS A 58 -14.15 9.35 0.70
N LYS A 59 -14.27 10.66 0.54
CA LYS A 59 -14.72 11.30 -0.71
C LYS A 59 -13.69 11.10 -1.83
N PHE A 60 -12.39 11.16 -1.53
CA PHE A 60 -11.34 10.86 -2.50
C PHE A 60 -11.41 9.41 -3.02
N ILE A 61 -11.85 8.46 -2.18
CA ILE A 61 -11.98 7.05 -2.60
C ILE A 61 -13.20 6.83 -3.48
N LYS A 62 -14.33 7.48 -3.17
CA LYS A 62 -15.64 7.17 -3.78
C LYS A 62 -15.99 8.07 -4.95
N ASN A 63 -15.66 9.36 -4.88
CA ASN A 63 -16.15 10.40 -5.78
C ASN A 63 -15.11 10.74 -6.87
N LEU A 64 -15.49 11.55 -7.83
CA LEU A 64 -14.58 12.18 -8.78
C LEU A 64 -13.52 13.02 -8.05
N TYR A 65 -12.40 13.25 -8.73
CA TYR A 65 -11.27 13.97 -8.17
C TYR A 65 -11.64 15.41 -7.75
N GLN A 66 -11.26 15.74 -6.54
CA GLN A 66 -11.30 17.11 -6.02
C GLN A 66 -10.05 17.33 -5.16
N ILE A 67 -9.33 18.41 -5.39
CA ILE A 67 -8.09 18.75 -4.70
C ILE A 67 -8.25 18.76 -3.17
N LYS A 68 -9.36 19.33 -2.66
CA LYS A 68 -9.67 19.40 -1.22
C LYS A 68 -9.81 18.04 -0.53
N ASN A 69 -9.98 16.96 -1.29
CA ASN A 69 -10.08 15.60 -0.79
C ASN A 69 -8.76 14.80 -0.94
N ASP A 70 -7.75 15.39 -1.59
CA ASP A 70 -6.47 14.74 -1.85
C ASP A 70 -5.45 15.06 -0.76
N ASN A 71 -5.44 14.23 0.29
CA ASN A 71 -4.52 14.39 1.42
C ASN A 71 -3.05 14.37 0.99
N ASP A 72 -2.68 13.55 0.00
CA ASP A 72 -1.31 13.46 -0.49
C ASP A 72 -0.88 14.78 -1.14
N LEU A 73 -1.72 15.37 -1.99
CA LEU A 73 -1.44 16.63 -2.65
C LEU A 73 -1.46 17.82 -1.67
N ILE A 74 -2.38 17.83 -0.69
CA ILE A 74 -2.43 18.86 0.35
C ILE A 74 -1.12 18.86 1.17
N ILE A 75 -0.66 17.68 1.59
CA ILE A 75 0.64 17.56 2.29
C ILE A 75 1.78 18.04 1.39
N ALA A 76 1.80 17.63 0.13
CA ALA A 76 2.84 18.01 -0.82
C ALA A 76 2.93 19.55 -1.00
N LYS A 77 1.78 20.23 -1.14
CA LYS A 77 1.71 21.69 -1.21
C LYS A 77 2.25 22.36 0.06
N LYS A 78 1.91 21.80 1.23
CA LYS A 78 2.35 22.36 2.52
C LYS A 78 3.87 22.26 2.73
N ILE A 79 4.54 21.31 2.09
CA ILE A 79 5.99 21.09 2.22
C ILE A 79 6.79 21.54 0.98
N ILE A 80 6.17 22.24 0.03
CA ILE A 80 6.81 22.60 -1.25
C ILE A 80 8.14 23.35 -1.05
N ASN A 81 8.18 24.27 -0.11
CA ASN A 81 9.35 25.11 0.21
C ASN A 81 10.22 24.53 1.35
N LEU A 82 9.97 23.30 1.78
CA LEU A 82 10.72 22.63 2.85
C LEU A 82 11.68 21.58 2.26
N LYS A 83 12.70 21.18 3.03
CA LYS A 83 13.62 20.09 2.66
C LYS A 83 13.00 18.69 2.86
N THR A 84 11.87 18.62 3.53
CA THR A 84 11.15 17.39 3.89
C THR A 84 10.75 16.58 2.65
N LYS A 85 10.94 15.27 2.71
CA LYS A 85 10.51 14.31 1.66
C LYS A 85 9.15 13.73 1.98
N LEU A 86 8.38 13.40 0.93
CA LEU A 86 7.07 12.77 1.06
C LEU A 86 7.11 11.32 0.57
N VAL A 87 6.57 10.41 1.36
CA VAL A 87 6.27 9.02 0.94
C VAL A 87 4.77 8.91 0.74
N VAL A 88 4.37 8.58 -0.48
CA VAL A 88 2.98 8.43 -0.92
C VAL A 88 2.67 6.94 -1.11
N LEU A 89 1.63 6.46 -0.45
CA LEU A 89 1.12 5.11 -0.61
C LEU A 89 0.07 5.09 -1.73
N SER A 90 0.50 4.62 -2.90
CA SER A 90 -0.34 4.49 -4.08
C SER A 90 -0.78 3.05 -4.32
N THR A 91 -1.36 2.74 -5.46
CA THR A 91 -2.01 1.47 -5.75
C THR A 91 -1.63 0.90 -7.11
N ARG A 92 -1.60 -0.42 -7.24
CA ARG A 92 -1.50 -1.11 -8.52
C ARG A 92 -2.70 -0.86 -9.44
N LYS A 93 -3.85 -0.46 -8.88
CA LYS A 93 -5.10 -0.26 -9.64
C LYS A 93 -5.04 0.87 -10.67
N ILE A 94 -3.97 1.67 -10.69
CA ILE A 94 -3.74 2.67 -11.74
C ILE A 94 -3.38 2.03 -13.08
N TYR A 95 -2.92 0.78 -13.08
CA TYR A 95 -2.56 0.05 -14.30
C TYR A 95 -3.73 -0.76 -14.86
N LYS A 96 -3.69 -1.04 -16.16
CA LYS A 96 -4.43 -2.15 -16.74
C LYS A 96 -3.92 -3.46 -16.13
N ALA A 97 -4.84 -4.35 -15.75
CA ALA A 97 -4.46 -5.67 -15.22
C ALA A 97 -3.77 -6.50 -16.30
N LYS A 98 -2.55 -6.94 -16.02
CA LYS A 98 -1.78 -7.87 -16.86
C LYS A 98 -0.68 -8.56 -16.05
N PHE A 99 0.02 -9.49 -16.66
CA PHE A 99 1.20 -10.12 -16.06
C PHE A 99 2.42 -9.18 -16.13
N ASN A 100 3.23 -9.16 -15.07
CA ASN A 100 4.55 -8.54 -15.02
C ASN A 100 4.58 -7.02 -15.30
N ILE A 101 3.66 -6.26 -14.71
CA ILE A 101 3.48 -4.81 -14.92
C ILE A 101 4.70 -4.03 -14.40
N ARG A 102 5.31 -3.22 -15.24
CA ARG A 102 6.43 -2.32 -14.90
C ARG A 102 5.93 -0.92 -14.52
N GLU A 103 6.77 -0.11 -13.85
CA GLU A 103 6.40 1.24 -13.40
C GLU A 103 6.07 2.21 -14.54
N HIS A 104 6.65 2.01 -15.71
CA HIS A 104 6.40 2.83 -16.92
C HIS A 104 5.25 2.32 -17.80
N ASP A 105 4.72 1.12 -17.54
CA ASP A 105 3.62 0.57 -18.34
C ASP A 105 2.38 1.48 -18.33
N GLU A 106 1.52 1.27 -19.31
CA GLU A 106 0.28 2.02 -19.52
C GLU A 106 -0.56 2.10 -18.24
N LYS A 107 -1.03 3.32 -17.93
CA LYS A 107 -1.95 3.60 -16.81
C LYS A 107 -3.37 3.63 -17.37
N LYS A 108 -4.19 2.68 -16.96
CA LYS A 108 -5.60 2.57 -17.35
C LYS A 108 -6.47 2.31 -16.11
N PRO A 109 -6.63 3.34 -15.26
CA PRO A 109 -7.43 3.21 -14.04
C PRO A 109 -8.90 3.04 -14.38
N ASN A 110 -9.58 2.10 -13.71
CA ASN A 110 -10.96 1.70 -14.00
C ASN A 110 -11.99 2.10 -12.93
N CYS A 111 -11.57 2.77 -11.86
CA CYS A 111 -12.47 3.27 -10.81
C CYS A 111 -12.01 4.64 -10.29
N ASN A 112 -12.92 5.39 -9.65
CA ASN A 112 -12.62 6.72 -9.14
C ASN A 112 -11.37 6.75 -8.26
N TYR A 113 -11.23 5.81 -7.33
CA TYR A 113 -10.05 5.70 -6.47
C TYR A 113 -8.73 5.64 -7.27
N SER A 114 -8.67 4.79 -8.28
CA SER A 114 -7.45 4.62 -9.07
C SER A 114 -7.19 5.80 -10.00
N LYS A 115 -8.24 6.43 -10.56
CA LYS A 115 -8.15 7.68 -11.34
C LYS A 115 -7.60 8.80 -10.47
N ASN A 116 -8.17 8.97 -9.27
CA ASN A 116 -7.76 10.00 -8.33
C ASN A 116 -6.31 9.80 -7.86
N LYS A 117 -5.89 8.56 -7.58
CA LYS A 117 -4.50 8.25 -7.24
C LYS A 117 -3.54 8.57 -8.38
N LEU A 118 -3.91 8.34 -9.63
CA LEU A 118 -3.08 8.68 -10.78
C LEU A 118 -2.91 10.20 -10.92
N ILE A 119 -4.00 10.97 -10.81
CA ILE A 119 -3.97 12.44 -10.83
C ILE A 119 -3.07 12.97 -9.71
N SER A 120 -3.25 12.45 -8.48
CA SER A 120 -2.44 12.79 -7.31
C SER A 120 -0.94 12.54 -7.55
N GLU A 121 -0.57 11.33 -8.05
CA GLU A 121 0.83 11.00 -8.36
C GLU A 121 1.46 12.00 -9.36
N ILE A 122 0.74 12.34 -10.44
CA ILE A 122 1.21 13.26 -11.47
C ILE A 122 1.42 14.67 -10.87
N SER A 123 0.45 15.17 -10.12
CA SER A 123 0.49 16.50 -9.51
C SER A 123 1.63 16.62 -8.48
N ILE A 124 1.78 15.62 -7.61
CA ILE A 124 2.83 15.64 -6.59
C ILE A 124 4.23 15.55 -7.19
N LYS A 125 4.41 14.74 -8.24
CA LYS A 125 5.71 14.68 -8.94
C LYS A 125 6.13 16.02 -9.54
N LYS A 126 5.18 16.79 -10.06
CA LYS A 126 5.45 18.12 -10.62
C LYS A 126 5.98 19.10 -9.57
N ILE A 127 5.43 19.05 -8.34
CA ILE A 127 5.76 20.01 -7.29
C ILE A 127 6.92 19.57 -6.37
N LEU A 128 7.10 18.27 -6.13
CA LEU A 128 8.15 17.77 -5.25
C LEU A 128 9.37 17.19 -5.98
N ILE A 129 9.29 17.00 -7.29
CA ILE A 129 10.36 16.49 -8.17
C ILE A 129 11.11 15.29 -7.54
N ASN A 130 12.32 15.49 -7.01
CA ASN A 130 13.18 14.46 -6.42
C ASN A 130 12.95 14.25 -4.91
N ARG A 131 11.88 14.83 -4.34
CA ARG A 131 11.55 14.72 -2.91
C ARG A 131 10.32 13.86 -2.63
N VAL A 132 9.85 13.10 -3.62
CA VAL A 132 8.72 12.18 -3.45
C VAL A 132 9.11 10.73 -3.73
N LEU A 133 8.67 9.84 -2.85
CA LEU A 133 8.74 8.39 -3.02
C LEU A 133 7.32 7.85 -3.14
N ILE A 134 6.96 7.32 -4.31
CA ILE A 134 5.63 6.78 -4.60
C ILE A 134 5.70 5.26 -4.61
N LEU A 135 4.89 4.62 -3.77
CA LEU A 135 4.83 3.18 -3.63
C LEU A 135 3.51 2.67 -4.21
N ARG A 136 3.55 2.02 -5.39
CA ARG A 136 2.41 1.36 -6.02
C ARG A 136 2.29 -0.04 -5.48
N ILE A 137 1.40 -0.21 -4.53
CA ILE A 137 1.30 -1.39 -3.68
C ILE A 137 0.33 -2.39 -4.29
N SER A 138 0.71 -3.67 -4.30
CA SER A 138 -0.16 -4.81 -4.62
C SER A 138 -1.14 -5.08 -3.47
N ASN A 139 -1.77 -6.25 -3.44
CA ASN A 139 -2.62 -6.63 -2.32
C ASN A 139 -1.75 -6.94 -1.09
N ILE A 140 -2.00 -6.26 0.01
CA ILE A 140 -1.32 -6.54 1.28
C ILE A 140 -2.05 -7.67 2.01
N ILE A 141 -1.32 -8.72 2.37
CA ILE A 141 -1.77 -9.72 3.33
C ILE A 141 -1.39 -9.23 4.73
N ASN A 142 -2.36 -9.25 5.62
CA ASN A 142 -2.21 -8.88 7.02
C ASN A 142 -3.20 -9.71 7.84
N PRO A 143 -2.78 -10.22 9.01
CA PRO A 143 -3.68 -10.93 9.92
C PRO A 143 -4.95 -10.12 10.22
N PRO A 144 -6.11 -10.78 10.37
CA PRO A 144 -7.36 -10.09 10.69
C PRO A 144 -7.23 -9.31 11.99
N ASN A 145 -7.45 -8.01 11.96
CA ASN A 145 -7.46 -7.18 13.15
C ASN A 145 -8.90 -6.86 13.55
N LYS A 146 -9.36 -7.39 14.68
CA LYS A 146 -10.74 -7.29 15.17
C LYS A 146 -11.19 -5.84 15.45
N ASN A 147 -10.28 -4.90 15.72
CA ASN A 147 -10.59 -3.62 16.38
C ASN A 147 -10.42 -2.37 15.51
N LYS A 148 -10.29 -2.47 14.18
CA LYS A 148 -10.03 -1.26 13.37
C LYS A 148 -11.17 -0.97 12.40
N ARG A 149 -11.78 0.22 12.56
CA ARG A 149 -12.66 0.81 11.54
C ARG A 149 -11.84 1.07 10.27
N LYS A 150 -12.26 0.49 9.15
CA LYS A 150 -11.63 0.67 7.83
C LYS A 150 -12.50 1.55 6.95
N LEU A 151 -11.85 2.47 6.22
CA LEU A 151 -12.55 3.31 5.24
C LEU A 151 -13.13 2.47 4.08
N HIS A 152 -12.44 1.39 3.73
CA HIS A 152 -12.91 0.40 2.75
C HIS A 152 -12.31 -0.96 3.06
N LYS A 153 -13.00 -2.03 2.65
CA LYS A 153 -12.49 -3.40 2.77
C LYS A 153 -11.41 -3.64 1.71
N THR A 154 -10.29 -4.21 2.14
CA THR A 154 -9.23 -4.68 1.24
C THR A 154 -9.57 -6.08 0.72
N PHE A 155 -8.78 -6.58 -0.25
CA PHE A 155 -8.87 -7.97 -0.69
C PHE A 155 -8.75 -8.94 0.50
N SER A 156 -7.76 -8.74 1.37
CA SER A 156 -7.54 -9.59 2.54
C SER A 156 -8.73 -9.61 3.49
N ASP A 157 -9.39 -8.46 3.69
CA ASP A 157 -10.55 -8.38 4.57
C ASP A 157 -11.71 -9.22 4.05
N VAL A 158 -12.02 -9.09 2.76
CA VAL A 158 -13.09 -9.86 2.11
C VAL A 158 -12.75 -11.35 2.09
N PHE A 159 -11.50 -11.68 1.76
CA PHE A 159 -11.02 -13.04 1.71
C PHE A 159 -11.13 -13.75 3.08
N PHE A 160 -10.63 -13.11 4.14
CA PHE A 160 -10.70 -13.69 5.49
C PHE A 160 -12.13 -13.72 6.05
N GLU A 161 -12.99 -12.75 5.71
CA GLU A 161 -14.41 -12.82 6.10
C GLU A 161 -15.12 -14.02 5.46
N MET A 162 -14.88 -14.28 4.18
CA MET A 162 -15.44 -15.47 3.49
C MET A 162 -14.87 -16.76 4.07
N ALA A 163 -13.55 -16.80 4.31
CA ALA A 163 -12.90 -17.96 4.90
C ALA A 163 -13.50 -18.32 6.26
N LYS A 164 -13.77 -17.32 7.12
CA LYS A 164 -14.45 -17.53 8.42
C LYS A 164 -15.88 -18.07 8.30
N ARG A 165 -16.57 -17.75 7.19
CA ARG A 165 -17.90 -18.32 6.89
C ARG A 165 -17.82 -19.74 6.35
N GLY A 166 -16.62 -20.31 6.20
CA GLY A 166 -16.38 -21.66 5.71
C GLY A 166 -16.43 -21.81 4.21
N PHE A 167 -16.52 -20.74 3.42
CA PHE A 167 -16.54 -20.83 1.97
C PHE A 167 -15.83 -19.65 1.28
N ILE A 168 -15.32 -19.90 0.07
CA ILE A 168 -14.75 -18.86 -0.80
C ILE A 168 -15.27 -19.10 -2.23
N TYR A 169 -15.81 -18.02 -2.84
CA TYR A 169 -16.15 -18.04 -4.27
C TYR A 169 -14.88 -17.94 -5.11
N ARG A 170 -14.75 -18.85 -6.08
CA ARG A 170 -13.54 -18.96 -6.85
C ARG A 170 -13.73 -19.41 -8.30
N ASN A 171 -12.93 -18.77 -9.19
CA ASN A 171 -12.57 -19.33 -10.49
C ASN A 171 -11.12 -19.88 -10.41
N LYS A 172 -10.90 -21.12 -10.88
CA LYS A 172 -9.60 -21.83 -10.82
C LYS A 172 -8.43 -21.06 -11.45
N LYS A 173 -8.70 -20.17 -12.40
CA LYS A 173 -7.70 -19.41 -13.16
C LYS A 173 -7.34 -18.05 -12.53
N ILE A 174 -7.92 -17.69 -11.39
CA ILE A 174 -7.66 -16.38 -10.78
C ILE A 174 -6.36 -16.42 -9.97
N TYR A 175 -5.42 -15.53 -10.32
CA TYR A 175 -4.22 -15.23 -9.54
C TYR A 175 -4.12 -13.74 -9.27
N LYS A 176 -3.43 -13.39 -8.22
CA LYS A 176 -3.12 -12.02 -7.83
C LYS A 176 -1.66 -11.95 -7.39
N ASP A 177 -1.13 -10.74 -7.31
CA ASP A 177 0.13 -10.47 -6.63
C ASP A 177 -0.12 -9.91 -5.23
N PHE A 178 0.74 -10.26 -4.31
CA PHE A 178 0.61 -9.90 -2.90
C PHE A 178 1.93 -9.40 -2.32
N ILE A 179 1.84 -8.83 -1.13
CA ILE A 179 2.97 -8.54 -0.26
C ILE A 179 2.55 -8.71 1.20
N SER A 180 3.38 -9.30 2.06
CA SER A 180 3.09 -9.36 3.48
C SER A 180 3.27 -7.98 4.13
N ILE A 181 2.52 -7.68 5.18
CA ILE A 181 2.64 -6.41 5.88
C ILE A 181 4.03 -6.24 6.51
N LYS A 182 4.64 -7.31 7.02
CA LYS A 182 6.00 -7.29 7.56
C LYS A 182 7.02 -6.93 6.49
N LYS A 183 6.91 -7.57 5.30
CA LYS A 183 7.79 -7.28 4.16
C LYS A 183 7.59 -5.85 3.63
N PHE A 184 6.36 -5.38 3.56
CA PHE A 184 6.05 -4.00 3.21
C PHE A 184 6.78 -3.01 4.13
N ASN A 185 6.73 -3.22 5.44
CA ASN A 185 7.41 -2.36 6.41
C ASN A 185 8.94 -2.36 6.21
N GLN A 186 9.53 -3.53 5.96
CA GLN A 186 10.96 -3.65 5.65
C GLN A 186 11.34 -2.89 4.38
N ILE A 187 10.53 -3.00 3.32
CA ILE A 187 10.75 -2.31 2.05
C ILE A 187 10.72 -0.79 2.25
N VAL A 188 9.71 -0.28 2.94
CA VAL A 188 9.60 1.17 3.23
C VAL A 188 10.82 1.65 3.99
N PHE A 189 11.24 0.92 5.01
CA PHE A 189 12.43 1.24 5.81
C PHE A 189 13.70 1.30 4.96
N GLU A 190 13.96 0.29 4.12
CA GLU A 190 15.16 0.25 3.29
C GLU A 190 15.17 1.33 2.21
N LEU A 191 14.03 1.63 1.59
CA LEU A 191 13.94 2.74 0.64
C LEU A 191 14.22 4.08 1.31
N ILE A 192 13.73 4.28 2.52
CA ILE A 192 14.01 5.48 3.33
C ILE A 192 15.48 5.55 3.73
N LYS A 193 16.05 4.44 4.20
CA LYS A 193 17.46 4.33 4.57
C LYS A 193 18.37 4.70 3.40
N LYS A 194 18.04 4.24 2.19
CA LYS A 194 18.77 4.54 0.94
C LYS A 194 18.42 5.88 0.32
N ASN A 195 17.69 6.73 1.02
CA ASN A 195 17.27 8.05 0.55
C ASN A 195 16.61 8.04 -0.84
N SER A 196 15.84 6.98 -1.13
CA SER A 196 15.24 6.74 -2.43
C SER A 196 14.14 7.75 -2.76
N PHE A 197 13.96 8.01 -4.06
CA PHE A 197 12.88 8.83 -4.62
C PHE A 197 12.35 8.19 -5.91
N GLY A 198 11.26 8.74 -6.45
CA GLY A 198 10.60 8.22 -7.64
C GLY A 198 9.56 7.15 -7.33
N THR A 199 9.19 6.35 -8.32
CA THR A 199 8.09 5.38 -8.21
C THR A 199 8.62 3.96 -8.19
N PHE A 200 8.06 3.14 -7.29
CA PHE A 200 8.36 1.71 -7.17
C PHE A 200 7.10 0.87 -7.07
N ASN A 201 7.07 -0.24 -7.80
CA ASN A 201 6.10 -1.31 -7.59
C ASN A 201 6.48 -2.12 -6.36
N VAL A 202 5.54 -2.24 -5.40
CA VAL A 202 5.75 -2.96 -4.14
C VAL A 202 4.89 -4.20 -4.11
N SER A 203 5.50 -5.35 -4.36
CA SER A 203 4.85 -6.65 -4.47
C SER A 203 5.84 -7.79 -4.29
N LEU A 204 5.31 -9.02 -4.18
CA LEU A 204 6.12 -10.24 -4.28
C LEU A 204 6.67 -10.45 -5.70
N GLY A 205 5.94 -9.98 -6.73
CA GLY A 205 6.29 -10.18 -8.13
C GLY A 205 5.97 -11.58 -8.66
N LYS A 206 5.08 -12.33 -7.99
CA LYS A 206 4.73 -13.72 -8.32
C LYS A 206 3.22 -13.90 -8.46
N LYS A 207 2.83 -14.85 -9.33
CA LYS A 207 1.44 -15.32 -9.41
C LYS A 207 1.12 -16.14 -8.17
N ILE A 208 0.17 -15.69 -7.37
CA ILE A 208 -0.39 -16.46 -6.26
C ILE A 208 -1.84 -16.75 -6.61
N TYR A 209 -2.14 -18.01 -6.85
CA TYR A 209 -3.50 -18.46 -7.13
C TYR A 209 -4.33 -18.45 -5.84
N ILE A 210 -5.60 -18.10 -5.96
CA ILE A 210 -6.50 -18.06 -4.79
C ILE A 210 -6.54 -19.43 -4.09
N ASN A 211 -6.40 -20.51 -4.85
CA ASN A 211 -6.26 -21.86 -4.28
C ASN A 211 -5.12 -22.01 -3.31
N GLN A 212 -3.95 -21.47 -3.65
CA GLN A 212 -2.78 -21.57 -2.78
C GLN A 212 -3.07 -20.90 -1.44
N LEU A 213 -3.75 -19.74 -1.45
CA LEU A 213 -4.16 -19.07 -0.22
C LEU A 213 -5.13 -19.93 0.61
N ILE A 214 -6.10 -20.59 -0.05
CA ILE A 214 -7.04 -21.47 0.63
C ILE A 214 -6.31 -22.68 1.21
N THR A 215 -5.44 -23.32 0.44
CA THR A 215 -4.63 -24.46 0.91
C THR A 215 -3.79 -24.07 2.14
N TRP A 216 -3.17 -22.89 2.11
CA TRP A 216 -2.40 -22.41 3.26
C TRP A 216 -3.26 -22.12 4.48
N LEU A 217 -4.44 -21.52 4.32
CA LEU A 217 -5.38 -21.30 5.42
C LEU A 217 -5.86 -22.64 6.02
N ASN A 218 -6.20 -23.60 5.18
CA ASN A 218 -6.63 -24.92 5.66
C ASN A 218 -5.50 -25.64 6.41
N PHE A 219 -4.29 -25.56 5.90
CA PHE A 219 -3.14 -26.24 6.51
C PHE A 219 -2.69 -25.56 7.82
N TYR A 220 -2.46 -24.23 7.80
CA TYR A 220 -1.88 -23.53 8.96
C TYR A 220 -2.89 -23.14 10.05
N ASN A 221 -4.18 -23.04 9.69
CA ASN A 221 -5.23 -22.61 10.64
C ASN A 221 -6.29 -23.69 10.85
N SER A 222 -6.09 -24.91 10.38
CA SER A 222 -7.04 -26.04 10.49
C SER A 222 -8.45 -25.68 10.02
N MET A 223 -8.56 -24.76 9.05
CA MET A 223 -9.85 -24.33 8.50
C MET A 223 -10.33 -25.32 7.45
N LYS A 224 -11.63 -25.63 7.46
CA LYS A 224 -12.28 -26.44 6.39
C LYS A 224 -13.03 -25.51 5.43
N ILE A 225 -12.32 -24.85 4.53
CA ILE A 225 -12.91 -23.89 3.60
C ILE A 225 -13.40 -24.63 2.36
N ARG A 226 -14.70 -24.53 2.05
CA ARG A 226 -15.31 -25.02 0.82
C ARG A 226 -15.12 -24.02 -0.31
N ILE A 227 -14.85 -24.51 -1.51
CA ILE A 227 -14.70 -23.68 -2.71
C ILE A 227 -16.01 -23.74 -3.49
N ILE A 228 -16.60 -22.58 -3.73
CA ILE A 228 -17.79 -22.43 -4.55
C ILE A 228 -17.39 -21.81 -5.89
N ASN A 229 -17.67 -22.51 -6.99
CA ASN A 229 -17.47 -21.95 -8.32
C ASN A 229 -18.70 -21.13 -8.70
N PRO A 230 -18.58 -19.83 -8.95
CA PRO A 230 -19.72 -19.02 -9.36
C PRO A 230 -20.19 -19.41 -10.76
N LYS A 231 -21.51 -19.41 -10.99
CA LYS A 231 -22.11 -19.70 -12.29
C LYS A 231 -21.71 -18.69 -13.37
N ASN A 232 -21.46 -17.43 -12.99
CA ASN A 232 -21.06 -16.36 -13.90
C ASN A 232 -19.55 -16.06 -13.78
N SER A 233 -18.91 -15.76 -14.93
CA SER A 233 -17.50 -15.37 -14.98
C SER A 233 -17.30 -14.02 -14.27
N PHE A 234 -16.57 -14.02 -13.16
CA PHE A 234 -16.05 -12.76 -12.61
C PHE A 234 -15.01 -12.17 -13.55
N ASN A 235 -15.00 -10.85 -13.69
CA ASN A 235 -13.92 -10.11 -14.37
C ASN A 235 -12.56 -10.60 -13.87
N ASN A 236 -11.78 -11.21 -14.74
CA ASN A 236 -10.44 -11.71 -14.44
C ASN A 236 -9.46 -10.55 -14.31
N ASP A 237 -9.45 -9.91 -13.13
CA ASP A 237 -8.44 -8.89 -12.79
C ASP A 237 -7.14 -9.58 -12.33
N ASN A 238 -6.59 -10.45 -13.20
CA ASN A 238 -5.33 -11.15 -12.97
C ASN A 238 -4.15 -10.18 -13.19
N PHE A 239 -3.25 -10.11 -12.24
CA PHE A 239 -2.07 -9.25 -12.38
C PHE A 239 -0.89 -9.75 -11.56
N THR A 240 0.31 -9.37 -12.00
CA THR A 240 1.51 -9.31 -11.17
C THR A 240 2.27 -8.01 -11.46
N LEU A 241 2.96 -7.49 -10.48
CA LEU A 241 3.84 -6.34 -10.65
C LEU A 241 5.28 -6.81 -10.86
N ASN A 242 5.99 -6.18 -11.78
CA ASN A 242 7.43 -6.33 -11.86
C ASN A 242 8.07 -5.52 -10.72
N ASN A 243 8.79 -6.20 -9.85
CA ASN A 243 9.47 -5.58 -8.71
C ASN A 243 11.00 -5.51 -8.87
N LYS A 244 11.54 -5.80 -10.07
CA LYS A 244 13.00 -5.83 -10.31
C LYS A 244 13.68 -4.51 -9.93
N LYS A 245 13.09 -3.37 -10.30
CA LYS A 245 13.59 -2.04 -9.92
C LYS A 245 13.71 -1.89 -8.40
N LEU A 246 12.70 -2.33 -7.66
CA LEU A 246 12.69 -2.31 -6.20
C LEU A 246 13.79 -3.22 -5.63
N MET A 247 13.85 -4.48 -6.08
CA MET A 247 14.81 -5.48 -5.58
C MET A 247 16.27 -5.05 -5.83
N HIS A 248 16.55 -4.50 -7.03
CA HIS A 248 17.87 -3.94 -7.33
C HIS A 248 18.24 -2.78 -6.38
N LYS A 249 17.25 -1.92 -6.06
CA LYS A 249 17.49 -0.77 -5.18
C LYS A 249 17.77 -1.18 -3.73
N ILE A 250 17.04 -2.14 -3.17
CA ILE A 250 17.09 -2.44 -1.73
C ILE A 250 17.81 -3.74 -1.35
N LYS A 251 18.10 -4.62 -2.32
CA LYS A 251 18.78 -5.92 -2.12
C LYS A 251 18.12 -6.84 -1.06
N ILE A 252 16.80 -6.75 -0.88
CA ILE A 252 16.03 -7.62 0.01
C ILE A 252 15.52 -8.84 -0.78
N LYS A 253 15.72 -10.04 -0.25
CA LYS A 253 15.07 -11.25 -0.78
C LYS A 253 13.57 -11.20 -0.47
N ASN A 254 12.75 -11.44 -1.48
CA ASN A 254 11.30 -11.47 -1.40
C ASN A 254 10.81 -12.89 -1.67
N ASN A 255 10.15 -13.53 -0.69
CA ASN A 255 9.80 -14.94 -0.78
C ASN A 255 8.31 -15.16 -0.49
N VAL A 256 7.75 -16.24 -1.07
CA VAL A 256 6.37 -16.71 -0.81
C VAL A 256 6.19 -17.09 0.67
N ILE A 257 7.22 -17.58 1.33
CA ILE A 257 7.22 -17.87 2.77
C ILE A 257 6.81 -16.65 3.60
N ASP A 258 7.18 -15.44 3.17
CA ASP A 258 6.77 -14.20 3.84
C ASP A 258 5.25 -14.03 3.89
N LEU A 259 4.50 -14.60 2.92
CA LEU A 259 3.03 -14.58 2.90
C LEU A 259 2.42 -15.65 3.79
N LYS A 260 3.06 -16.83 3.85
CA LYS A 260 2.57 -17.96 4.66
C LYS A 260 2.68 -17.67 6.16
N ASN A 261 3.66 -16.86 6.56
CA ASN A 261 3.95 -16.52 7.95
C ASN A 261 3.15 -15.29 8.46
N GLU A 262 2.18 -14.80 7.71
CA GLU A 262 1.22 -13.76 8.12
C GLU A 262 -0.13 -14.37 8.54
#